data_f464462fad3372eda0d4f6613766a585
#
_entry.id   f464462fad3372eda0d4f6613766a585
#
_cell.length_a   1.000
_cell.length_b   1.000
_cell.length_c   1.000
_cell.angle_alpha   90.00
_cell.angle_beta   90.00
_cell.angle_gamma   90.00
#
_symmetry.space_group_name_H-M   'P 1'
#
loop_
_entity.id
_entity.type
_entity.pdbx_description
1 polymer ?
#
loop_
_entity_poly.entity_id
_entity_poly.type
_entity_poly.pdbx_seq_one_letter_code
_entity_poly.pdbx_strand_id
1 'polypeptide(L)'
;MKKLLMAMAAGTLTLGLAACGETAEPTEGTPEEKQSDLTAEEVYEKTLSASQEMKSAEAAVEMDQKISIPSQEVEMNTNTDMDMQMTLEPLALHQKGTMSMSAPDNEEMSMEIEAYVTEDGTMYMLDPQAGQWMKMTGAIPGLDQLTQQPEPSEQLEQLQEYAKDMKFEQNEDEYILKLTADGEKFNELIKQTLQEQLPPEALEQMGEEEQQALENMNINELEYEIYVDKESFNMTAMNMVMSMTIEEQGEAVNIDIDSKTAYSNINGIEKIEIPQEVIDSAVEIPQQ
;
A
#
# COMPACT_ATOMS: atom_id res chain seq x y z
N MET A 1 -31.04 -48.47 -50.86
CA MET A 1 -29.77 -49.11 -50.40
C MET A 1 -28.73 -48.04 -50.41
N LYS A 2 -28.59 -47.29 -49.36
CA LYS A 2 -27.40 -46.53 -48.95
C LYS A 2 -27.72 -45.93 -47.61
N LYS A 3 -27.09 -46.48 -46.58
CA LYS A 3 -27.22 -46.02 -45.20
C LYS A 3 -26.47 -44.73 -45.03
N LEU A 4 -27.19 -43.66 -44.65
CA LEU A 4 -26.60 -42.40 -44.25
C LEU A 4 -26.48 -42.39 -42.72
N LEU A 5 -25.26 -42.47 -42.25
CA LEU A 5 -24.91 -42.31 -40.86
C LEU A 5 -24.92 -40.80 -40.56
N MET A 6 -25.90 -40.33 -39.81
CA MET A 6 -25.88 -39.04 -39.16
C MET A 6 -25.15 -39.19 -37.80
N ALA A 7 -23.98 -38.63 -37.72
CA ALA A 7 -23.31 -38.38 -36.45
C ALA A 7 -23.96 -37.15 -35.81
N MET A 8 -24.77 -37.33 -34.79
CA MET A 8 -25.16 -36.26 -33.87
C MET A 8 -23.98 -35.94 -32.97
N ALA A 9 -23.36 -34.81 -33.23
CA ALA A 9 -22.50 -34.18 -32.25
C ALA A 9 -23.42 -33.58 -31.17
N ALA A 10 -23.53 -34.27 -30.06
CA ALA A 10 -24.14 -33.72 -28.85
C ALA A 10 -23.17 -32.66 -28.28
N GLY A 11 -23.40 -31.42 -28.66
CA GLY A 11 -22.82 -30.27 -27.97
C GLY A 11 -23.46 -30.18 -26.58
N THR A 12 -22.76 -30.66 -25.59
CA THR A 12 -23.08 -30.32 -24.19
C THR A 12 -22.78 -28.84 -23.99
N LEU A 13 -23.81 -27.99 -24.18
CA LEU A 13 -23.81 -26.68 -23.54
C LEU A 13 -23.88 -26.94 -22.02
N THR A 14 -22.74 -26.96 -21.39
CA THR A 14 -22.69 -26.66 -19.97
C THR A 14 -23.00 -25.19 -19.80
N LEU A 15 -24.27 -24.88 -19.60
CA LEU A 15 -24.68 -23.65 -18.95
C LEU A 15 -24.15 -23.76 -17.53
N GLY A 16 -22.89 -23.35 -17.32
CA GLY A 16 -22.33 -23.11 -16.01
C GLY A 16 -23.19 -22.07 -15.33
N LEU A 17 -23.78 -22.47 -14.22
CA LEU A 17 -24.44 -21.61 -13.26
C LEU A 17 -23.43 -20.52 -12.87
N ALA A 18 -23.64 -19.31 -13.40
CA ALA A 18 -22.99 -18.10 -12.94
C ALA A 18 -23.55 -17.73 -11.56
N ALA A 19 -23.01 -18.37 -10.54
CA ALA A 19 -23.22 -18.00 -9.14
C ALA A 19 -22.17 -18.70 -8.28
N CYS A 20 -20.92 -18.31 -8.43
CA CYS A 20 -19.82 -18.53 -7.48
C CYS A 20 -18.60 -17.84 -8.07
N GLY A 21 -17.95 -16.97 -7.32
CA GLY A 21 -16.87 -16.09 -7.65
C GLY A 21 -15.93 -16.54 -8.79
N GLU A 22 -15.45 -15.60 -9.54
CA GLU A 22 -14.53 -15.90 -10.63
C GLU A 22 -13.25 -16.52 -10.05
N THR A 23 -12.84 -17.66 -10.64
CA THR A 23 -11.56 -18.30 -10.31
C THR A 23 -10.43 -17.53 -10.99
N ALA A 24 -9.20 -17.62 -10.44
CA ALA A 24 -8.06 -16.92 -10.98
C ALA A 24 -7.74 -17.33 -12.41
N GLU A 25 -7.69 -16.38 -13.33
CA GLU A 25 -7.27 -16.61 -14.72
C GLU A 25 -5.75 -16.88 -14.76
N PRO A 26 -5.30 -17.99 -15.38
CA PRO A 26 -3.87 -18.23 -15.48
C PRO A 26 -3.20 -17.23 -16.42
N THR A 27 -2.10 -16.63 -15.98
CA THR A 27 -1.25 -15.80 -16.83
C THR A 27 -0.49 -16.63 -17.86
N GLU A 28 0.05 -16.00 -18.91
CA GLU A 28 0.76 -16.69 -19.97
C GLU A 28 1.94 -17.50 -19.42
N GLY A 29 1.96 -18.81 -19.70
CA GLY A 29 3.02 -19.73 -19.26
C GLY A 29 2.73 -20.46 -17.96
N THR A 30 1.63 -20.21 -17.27
CA THR A 30 1.26 -20.96 -16.05
C THR A 30 0.94 -22.41 -16.35
N PRO A 31 1.69 -23.41 -15.81
CA PRO A 31 1.44 -24.83 -16.02
C PRO A 31 0.07 -25.25 -15.46
N GLU A 32 -0.64 -26.16 -16.15
CA GLU A 32 -1.95 -26.66 -15.69
C GLU A 32 -1.90 -27.26 -14.26
N GLU A 33 -0.80 -27.93 -13.91
CA GLU A 33 -0.59 -28.53 -12.60
C GLU A 33 -0.41 -27.51 -11.46
N LYS A 34 -0.13 -26.26 -11.81
CA LYS A 34 0.04 -25.14 -10.86
C LYS A 34 -1.20 -24.23 -10.80
N GLN A 35 -2.20 -24.49 -11.62
CA GLN A 35 -3.45 -23.73 -11.59
C GLN A 35 -4.31 -24.16 -10.39
N SER A 36 -4.94 -23.19 -9.78
CA SER A 36 -5.85 -23.34 -8.65
C SER A 36 -7.27 -22.95 -9.07
N ASP A 37 -8.24 -23.65 -8.54
CA ASP A 37 -9.67 -23.38 -8.75
C ASP A 37 -10.27 -22.51 -7.63
N LEU A 38 -9.44 -21.93 -6.74
CA LEU A 38 -9.91 -21.03 -5.70
C LEU A 38 -10.47 -19.74 -6.29
N THR A 39 -11.56 -19.25 -5.69
CA THR A 39 -12.14 -17.95 -6.04
C THR A 39 -11.38 -16.80 -5.41
N ALA A 40 -11.58 -15.58 -5.90
CA ALA A 40 -11.00 -14.38 -5.31
C ALA A 40 -11.39 -14.24 -3.82
N GLU A 41 -12.66 -14.53 -3.47
CA GLU A 41 -13.15 -14.50 -2.10
C GLU A 41 -12.44 -15.52 -1.20
N GLU A 42 -12.26 -16.77 -1.68
CA GLU A 42 -11.57 -17.81 -0.91
C GLU A 42 -10.08 -17.49 -0.70
N VAL A 43 -9.40 -16.95 -1.72
CA VAL A 43 -8.00 -16.51 -1.58
C VAL A 43 -7.91 -15.35 -0.60
N TYR A 44 -8.84 -14.43 -0.69
CA TYR A 44 -8.92 -13.28 0.19
C TYR A 44 -9.11 -13.67 1.66
N GLU A 45 -10.10 -14.52 1.98
CA GLU A 45 -10.33 -15.01 3.34
C GLU A 45 -9.07 -15.70 3.92
N LYS A 46 -8.35 -16.47 3.07
CA LYS A 46 -7.11 -17.11 3.48
C LYS A 46 -5.96 -16.12 3.70
N THR A 47 -5.85 -15.11 2.84
CA THR A 47 -4.86 -14.03 2.99
C THR A 47 -5.11 -13.22 4.25
N LEU A 48 -6.37 -12.94 4.55
CA LEU A 48 -6.76 -12.29 5.80
C LEU A 48 -6.34 -13.12 7.01
N SER A 49 -6.68 -14.41 7.00
CA SER A 49 -6.28 -15.31 8.10
C SER A 49 -4.77 -15.36 8.28
N ALA A 50 -3.99 -15.42 7.18
CA ALA A 50 -2.53 -15.39 7.22
C ALA A 50 -2.00 -14.05 7.76
N SER A 51 -2.64 -12.94 7.40
CA SER A 51 -2.27 -11.61 7.89
C SER A 51 -2.54 -11.45 9.39
N GLN A 52 -3.63 -12.01 9.91
CA GLN A 52 -3.94 -12.02 11.35
C GLN A 52 -2.96 -12.88 12.17
N GLU A 53 -2.34 -13.88 11.55
CA GLU A 53 -1.33 -14.73 12.17
C GLU A 53 0.10 -14.16 12.03
N MET A 54 0.26 -13.08 11.27
CA MET A 54 1.56 -12.45 11.06
C MET A 54 2.04 -11.77 12.35
N LYS A 55 3.27 -12.07 12.74
CA LYS A 55 3.94 -11.49 13.94
C LYS A 55 5.08 -10.58 13.58
N SER A 56 5.67 -10.79 12.41
CA SER A 56 6.78 -9.98 11.93
C SER A 56 6.91 -10.07 10.41
N ALA A 57 7.52 -9.08 9.79
CA ALA A 57 7.85 -9.07 8.38
C ALA A 57 9.04 -8.15 8.09
N GLU A 58 9.72 -8.40 6.97
CA GLU A 58 10.56 -7.45 6.27
C GLU A 58 9.79 -6.90 5.07
N ALA A 59 10.01 -5.61 4.76
CA ALA A 59 9.46 -4.97 3.58
C ALA A 59 10.52 -4.12 2.89
N ALA A 60 10.63 -4.26 1.57
CA ALA A 60 11.38 -3.34 0.72
C ALA A 60 10.38 -2.44 -0.01
N VAL A 61 10.54 -1.13 0.11
CA VAL A 61 9.63 -0.12 -0.44
C VAL A 61 10.40 0.76 -1.41
N GLU A 62 9.95 0.80 -2.65
CA GLU A 62 10.38 1.75 -3.67
C GLU A 62 9.20 2.69 -3.95
N MET A 63 9.39 4.01 -3.90
CA MET A 63 8.34 4.97 -4.17
C MET A 63 8.88 6.15 -4.97
N ASP A 64 8.25 6.40 -6.10
CA ASP A 64 8.45 7.57 -6.94
C ASP A 64 7.26 8.51 -6.80
N GLN A 65 7.50 9.73 -6.36
CA GLN A 65 6.49 10.77 -6.26
C GLN A 65 6.87 11.96 -7.11
N LYS A 66 5.91 12.45 -7.90
CA LYS A 66 6.04 13.66 -8.69
C LYS A 66 4.96 14.64 -8.30
N ILE A 67 5.35 15.86 -7.93
CA ILE A 67 4.45 16.97 -7.65
C ILE A 67 4.69 18.04 -8.71
N SER A 68 3.63 18.47 -9.38
CA SER A 68 3.72 19.53 -10.40
C SER A 68 2.67 20.61 -10.22
N ILE A 69 3.08 21.86 -10.42
CA ILE A 69 2.22 23.04 -10.45
C ILE A 69 2.38 23.70 -11.84
N PRO A 70 1.55 23.29 -12.83
CA PRO A 70 1.76 23.71 -14.22
C PRO A 70 1.70 25.23 -14.44
N SER A 71 0.88 25.96 -13.66
CA SER A 71 0.77 27.41 -13.73
C SER A 71 2.05 28.15 -13.34
N GLN A 72 2.92 27.50 -12.54
CA GLN A 72 4.18 28.05 -12.04
C GLN A 72 5.41 27.40 -12.69
N GLU A 73 5.23 26.46 -13.61
CA GLU A 73 6.30 25.64 -14.22
C GLU A 73 7.18 24.95 -13.16
N VAL A 74 6.58 24.61 -11.99
CA VAL A 74 7.26 23.92 -10.90
C VAL A 74 7.02 22.42 -11.02
N GLU A 75 8.06 21.64 -10.89
CA GLU A 75 8.04 20.19 -10.82
C GLU A 75 9.03 19.71 -9.76
N MET A 76 8.58 18.87 -8.84
CA MET A 76 9.42 18.24 -7.83
C MET A 76 9.26 16.73 -7.95
N ASN A 77 10.38 16.03 -7.98
CA ASN A 77 10.39 14.57 -7.95
C ASN A 77 11.07 14.11 -6.67
N THR A 78 10.46 13.14 -6.01
CA THR A 78 11.00 12.48 -4.82
C THR A 78 11.05 10.99 -5.09
N ASN A 79 12.24 10.40 -4.92
CA ASN A 79 12.45 8.96 -4.98
C ASN A 79 12.79 8.47 -3.58
N THR A 80 12.12 7.45 -3.11
CA THR A 80 12.36 6.81 -1.81
C THR A 80 12.63 5.33 -2.02
N ASP A 81 13.71 4.86 -1.40
CA ASP A 81 14.12 3.46 -1.41
C ASP A 81 14.39 3.06 0.04
N MET A 82 13.59 2.14 0.60
CA MET A 82 13.56 1.89 2.03
C MET A 82 13.39 0.41 2.35
N ASP A 83 14.27 -0.10 3.20
CA ASP A 83 14.13 -1.39 3.86
C ASP A 83 13.50 -1.21 5.25
N MET A 84 12.53 -2.05 5.56
CA MET A 84 11.81 -2.04 6.83
C MET A 84 11.82 -3.42 7.46
N GLN A 85 11.95 -3.44 8.78
CA GLN A 85 11.74 -4.62 9.62
C GLN A 85 10.69 -4.27 10.66
N MET A 86 9.68 -5.12 10.83
CA MET A 86 8.64 -4.89 11.81
C MET A 86 8.34 -6.13 12.63
N THR A 87 8.02 -5.94 13.90
CA THR A 87 7.31 -6.90 14.75
C THR A 87 5.99 -6.28 15.18
N LEU A 88 4.92 -7.08 15.27
CA LEU A 88 3.57 -6.59 15.59
C LEU A 88 3.20 -6.77 17.06
N GLU A 89 3.67 -7.85 17.69
CA GLU A 89 3.41 -8.15 19.09
C GLU A 89 4.70 -8.65 19.80
N PRO A 90 5.40 -7.75 20.50
CA PRO A 90 5.19 -6.32 20.67
C PRO A 90 5.55 -5.51 19.42
N LEU A 91 4.88 -4.35 19.23
CA LEU A 91 5.15 -3.48 18.10
C LEU A 91 6.55 -2.87 18.21
N ALA A 92 7.39 -3.15 17.23
CA ALA A 92 8.68 -2.48 17.04
C ALA A 92 8.97 -2.37 15.54
N LEU A 93 9.74 -1.34 15.18
CA LEU A 93 10.06 -1.03 13.78
C LEU A 93 11.53 -0.62 13.66
N HIS A 94 12.20 -1.08 12.62
CA HIS A 94 13.42 -0.50 12.09
C HIS A 94 13.21 -0.19 10.61
N GLN A 95 13.55 1.02 10.22
CA GLN A 95 13.53 1.43 8.81
C GLN A 95 14.85 2.08 8.45
N LYS A 96 15.33 1.79 7.24
CA LYS A 96 16.56 2.36 6.71
C LYS A 96 16.47 2.49 5.20
N GLY A 97 16.96 3.62 4.67
CA GLY A 97 16.93 3.82 3.23
C GLY A 97 17.47 5.17 2.81
N THR A 98 17.11 5.57 1.61
CA THR A 98 17.48 6.86 1.02
C THR A 98 16.25 7.56 0.46
N MET A 99 16.24 8.87 0.56
CA MET A 99 15.29 9.74 -0.10
C MET A 99 16.05 10.75 -0.95
N SER A 100 15.71 10.82 -2.21
CA SER A 100 16.29 11.80 -3.15
C SER A 100 15.19 12.74 -3.63
N MET A 101 15.50 14.03 -3.64
CA MET A 101 14.58 15.08 -4.12
C MET A 101 15.27 15.88 -5.22
N SER A 102 14.56 16.14 -6.30
CA SER A 102 15.01 16.98 -7.40
C SER A 102 13.93 17.99 -7.80
N ALA A 103 14.38 19.18 -8.21
CA ALA A 103 13.54 20.23 -8.76
C ALA A 103 14.27 20.90 -9.94
N PRO A 104 13.56 21.57 -10.89
CA PRO A 104 14.11 22.00 -12.19
C PRO A 104 15.40 22.82 -12.12
N ASP A 105 15.54 23.67 -11.11
CA ASP A 105 16.68 24.59 -10.98
C ASP A 105 17.62 24.23 -9.82
N ASN A 106 17.41 23.07 -9.16
CA ASN A 106 18.19 22.64 -8.01
C ASN A 106 18.95 21.35 -8.33
N GLU A 107 20.14 21.23 -7.73
CA GLU A 107 20.85 19.94 -7.74
C GLU A 107 20.02 18.91 -6.95
N GLU A 108 20.04 17.67 -7.40
CA GLU A 108 19.43 16.57 -6.69
C GLU A 108 20.01 16.47 -5.27
N MET A 109 19.13 16.45 -4.27
CA MET A 109 19.50 16.27 -2.86
C MET A 109 19.11 14.86 -2.46
N SER A 110 20.10 14.10 -2.00
CA SER A 110 19.88 12.78 -1.42
C SER A 110 20.20 12.78 0.07
N MET A 111 19.37 12.13 0.86
CA MET A 111 19.55 12.00 2.29
C MET A 111 19.32 10.55 2.75
N GLU A 112 20.12 10.11 3.72
CA GLU A 112 19.91 8.84 4.40
C GLU A 112 18.82 8.99 5.46
N ILE A 113 17.93 8.00 5.55
CA ILE A 113 16.89 7.90 6.57
C ILE A 113 17.17 6.62 7.35
N GLU A 114 17.24 6.72 8.66
CA GLU A 114 17.27 5.55 9.54
C GLU A 114 16.51 5.86 10.83
N ALA A 115 15.61 4.97 11.21
CA ALA A 115 14.83 5.14 12.44
C ALA A 115 14.49 3.78 13.08
N TYR A 116 14.42 3.79 14.40
CA TYR A 116 13.94 2.69 15.22
C TYR A 116 12.76 3.15 16.06
N VAL A 117 11.73 2.33 16.17
CA VAL A 117 10.64 2.47 17.14
C VAL A 117 10.65 1.25 18.02
N THR A 118 10.67 1.47 19.34
CA THR A 118 10.71 0.41 20.34
C THR A 118 9.32 0.05 20.87
N GLU A 119 9.23 -1.10 21.51
CA GLU A 119 8.01 -1.61 22.16
C GLU A 119 7.38 -0.63 23.16
N ASP A 120 8.20 0.22 23.81
CA ASP A 120 7.75 1.23 24.79
C ASP A 120 7.41 2.58 24.12
N GLY A 121 7.38 2.64 22.78
CA GLY A 121 7.07 3.85 22.02
C GLY A 121 8.22 4.87 21.99
N THR A 122 9.44 4.48 22.32
CA THR A 122 10.61 5.34 22.12
C THR A 122 11.03 5.28 20.64
N MET A 123 11.25 6.44 20.03
CA MET A 123 11.78 6.55 18.68
C MET A 123 13.23 7.06 18.71
N TYR A 124 14.07 6.42 17.90
CA TYR A 124 15.41 6.91 17.56
C TYR A 124 15.43 7.21 16.07
N MET A 125 15.84 8.41 15.70
CA MET A 125 15.89 8.85 14.31
C MET A 125 17.25 9.50 14.02
N LEU A 126 17.85 9.12 12.90
CA LEU A 126 19.09 9.76 12.43
C LEU A 126 18.75 11.10 11.80
N ASP A 127 19.36 12.18 12.29
CA ASP A 127 19.37 13.47 11.59
C ASP A 127 20.33 13.36 10.39
N PRO A 128 19.84 13.41 9.14
CA PRO A 128 20.68 13.22 7.97
C PRO A 128 21.67 14.37 7.73
N GLN A 129 21.41 15.55 8.28
CA GLN A 129 22.30 16.71 8.14
C GLN A 129 23.39 16.74 9.21
N ALA A 130 23.03 16.43 10.45
CA ALA A 130 23.96 16.43 11.57
C ALA A 130 24.69 15.09 11.70
N GLY A 131 24.20 14.00 11.14
CA GLY A 131 24.67 12.64 11.36
C GLY A 131 24.54 12.21 12.82
N GLN A 132 23.57 12.78 13.55
CA GLN A 132 23.37 12.57 14.97
C GLN A 132 22.04 11.87 15.23
N TRP A 133 22.07 10.89 16.11
CA TRP A 133 20.85 10.23 16.56
C TRP A 133 20.05 11.14 17.50
N MET A 134 18.77 11.23 17.25
CA MET A 134 17.78 11.94 18.07
C MET A 134 16.88 10.90 18.74
N LYS A 135 16.58 11.11 20.01
CA LYS A 135 15.68 10.26 20.79
C LYS A 135 14.44 11.04 21.18
N MET A 136 13.28 10.48 20.89
CA MET A 136 11.96 10.98 21.31
C MET A 136 11.31 9.91 22.19
N THR A 137 10.77 10.31 23.35
CA THR A 137 10.05 9.42 24.27
C THR A 137 8.64 9.96 24.46
N GLY A 138 7.63 9.10 24.45
CA GLY A 138 6.22 9.46 24.67
C GLY A 138 5.33 9.06 23.50
N ALA A 139 4.09 9.54 23.49
CA ALA A 139 3.15 9.24 22.42
C ALA A 139 3.69 9.78 21.08
N ILE A 140 4.06 8.89 20.17
CA ILE A 140 4.44 9.27 18.81
C ILE A 140 3.13 9.52 18.07
N PRO A 141 2.89 10.76 17.57
CA PRO A 141 1.67 11.05 16.82
C PRO A 141 1.58 10.11 15.60
N GLY A 142 0.47 9.41 15.47
CA GLY A 142 0.23 8.48 14.37
C GLY A 142 0.66 7.03 14.64
N LEU A 143 1.43 6.72 15.68
CA LEU A 143 1.73 5.33 16.03
C LEU A 143 0.47 4.57 16.46
N ASP A 144 -0.40 5.24 17.21
CA ASP A 144 -1.70 4.67 17.60
C ASP A 144 -2.61 4.40 16.39
N GLN A 145 -2.44 5.17 15.30
CA GLN A 145 -3.18 4.97 14.07
C GLN A 145 -2.69 3.74 13.30
N LEU A 146 -1.39 3.40 13.38
CA LEU A 146 -0.86 2.16 12.80
C LEU A 146 -1.44 0.91 13.48
N THR A 147 -1.79 1.02 14.76
CA THR A 147 -2.38 -0.09 15.54
C THR A 147 -3.91 -0.13 15.49
N GLN A 148 -4.56 0.94 15.01
CA GLN A 148 -6.02 1.06 14.88
C GLN A 148 -6.48 0.96 13.42
N GLN A 149 -5.64 0.46 12.51
CA GLN A 149 -6.08 0.25 11.13
C GLN A 149 -7.28 -0.70 11.11
N PRO A 150 -8.29 -0.41 10.28
CA PRO A 150 -9.41 -1.32 10.08
C PRO A 150 -8.88 -2.69 9.64
N GLU A 151 -9.58 -3.73 10.05
CA GLU A 151 -9.25 -5.11 9.67
C GLU A 151 -9.01 -5.17 8.14
N PRO A 152 -7.95 -5.86 7.67
CA PRO A 152 -7.69 -5.96 6.22
C PRO A 152 -8.90 -6.43 5.40
N SER A 153 -9.83 -7.19 6.05
CA SER A 153 -11.12 -7.60 5.47
C SER A 153 -12.02 -6.42 5.12
N GLU A 154 -12.19 -5.51 6.04
CA GLU A 154 -13.05 -4.35 5.82
C GLU A 154 -12.47 -3.44 4.74
N GLN A 155 -11.14 -3.33 4.68
CA GLN A 155 -10.48 -2.54 3.64
C GLN A 155 -10.68 -3.13 2.24
N LEU A 156 -10.58 -4.44 2.08
CA LEU A 156 -10.78 -5.07 0.77
C LEU A 156 -12.26 -5.11 0.37
N GLU A 157 -13.18 -5.32 1.30
CA GLU A 157 -14.61 -5.21 1.01
C GLU A 157 -14.95 -3.79 0.53
N GLN A 158 -14.42 -2.77 1.19
CA GLN A 158 -14.56 -1.38 0.74
C GLN A 158 -13.94 -1.17 -0.64
N LEU A 159 -12.72 -1.65 -0.88
CA LEU A 159 -12.08 -1.54 -2.19
C LEU A 159 -12.88 -2.22 -3.29
N GLN A 160 -13.50 -3.38 -3.04
CA GLN A 160 -14.35 -4.06 -4.01
C GLN A 160 -15.56 -3.22 -4.42
N GLU A 161 -16.19 -2.50 -3.49
CA GLU A 161 -17.34 -1.65 -3.79
C GLU A 161 -16.99 -0.48 -4.71
N TYR A 162 -15.75 0.00 -4.65
CA TYR A 162 -15.24 1.14 -5.41
C TYR A 162 -14.42 0.75 -6.65
N ALA A 163 -14.22 -0.53 -6.89
CA ALA A 163 -13.52 -1.00 -8.06
C ALA A 163 -14.36 -0.79 -9.33
N LYS A 164 -13.75 -0.18 -10.34
CA LYS A 164 -14.28 -0.08 -11.69
C LYS A 164 -14.03 -1.35 -12.48
N ASP A 165 -12.87 -1.90 -12.31
CA ASP A 165 -12.42 -3.14 -12.93
C ASP A 165 -11.58 -3.91 -11.90
N MET A 166 -11.88 -5.18 -11.71
CA MET A 166 -11.14 -6.07 -10.84
C MET A 166 -10.85 -7.35 -11.62
N LYS A 167 -9.56 -7.67 -11.74
CA LYS A 167 -9.08 -8.89 -12.37
C LYS A 167 -8.43 -9.77 -11.35
N PHE A 168 -8.75 -11.04 -11.38
CA PHE A 168 -8.13 -12.03 -10.54
C PHE A 168 -7.37 -13.03 -11.41
N GLU A 169 -6.05 -12.97 -11.34
CA GLU A 169 -5.13 -13.76 -12.15
C GLU A 169 -4.27 -14.68 -11.26
N GLN A 170 -3.56 -15.60 -11.85
CA GLN A 170 -2.59 -16.45 -11.18
C GLN A 170 -1.39 -16.76 -12.08
N ASN A 171 -0.21 -16.78 -11.50
CA ASN A 171 0.99 -17.33 -12.12
C ASN A 171 1.33 -18.72 -11.51
N GLU A 172 2.56 -19.20 -11.65
CA GLU A 172 2.99 -20.50 -11.12
C GLU A 172 2.89 -20.56 -9.59
N ASP A 173 3.29 -19.51 -8.87
CA ASP A 173 3.47 -19.49 -7.43
C ASP A 173 2.55 -18.52 -6.69
N GLU A 174 1.89 -17.59 -7.41
CA GLU A 174 1.12 -16.51 -6.79
C GLU A 174 -0.27 -16.35 -7.41
N TYR A 175 -1.19 -15.84 -6.60
CA TYR A 175 -2.40 -15.17 -7.05
C TYR A 175 -2.10 -13.68 -7.22
N ILE A 176 -2.76 -13.05 -8.19
CA ILE A 176 -2.58 -11.64 -8.52
C ILE A 176 -3.94 -10.98 -8.59
N LEU A 177 -4.21 -10.08 -7.67
CA LEU A 177 -5.41 -9.25 -7.66
C LEU A 177 -5.05 -7.88 -8.21
N LYS A 178 -5.64 -7.52 -9.36
CA LYS A 178 -5.50 -6.19 -9.98
C LYS A 178 -6.80 -5.44 -9.85
N LEU A 179 -6.73 -4.24 -9.31
CA LEU A 179 -7.88 -3.40 -9.05
C LEU A 179 -7.64 -2.01 -9.63
N THR A 180 -8.55 -1.57 -10.49
CA THR A 180 -8.61 -0.20 -10.99
C THR A 180 -9.82 0.47 -10.36
N ALA A 181 -9.62 1.55 -9.63
CA ALA A 181 -10.70 2.24 -8.94
C ALA A 181 -11.59 3.05 -9.90
N ASP A 182 -12.87 3.13 -9.59
CA ASP A 182 -13.78 4.10 -10.18
C ASP A 182 -13.49 5.48 -9.56
N GLY A 183 -12.87 6.38 -10.35
CA GLY A 183 -12.40 7.68 -9.85
C GLY A 183 -13.48 8.50 -9.14
N GLU A 184 -14.73 8.53 -9.63
CA GLU A 184 -15.81 9.30 -8.99
C GLU A 184 -16.21 8.73 -7.62
N LYS A 185 -16.46 7.42 -7.56
CA LYS A 185 -16.84 6.76 -6.31
C LYS A 185 -15.69 6.75 -5.30
N PHE A 186 -14.47 6.55 -5.80
CA PHE A 186 -13.30 6.51 -4.94
C PHE A 186 -12.99 7.89 -4.33
N ASN A 187 -13.21 8.96 -5.06
CA ASN A 187 -13.13 10.33 -4.53
C ASN A 187 -14.07 10.55 -3.35
N GLU A 188 -15.31 10.00 -3.43
CA GLU A 188 -16.26 10.09 -2.33
C GLU A 188 -15.76 9.30 -1.10
N LEU A 189 -15.25 8.09 -1.29
CA LEU A 189 -14.69 7.28 -0.21
C LEU A 189 -13.51 7.96 0.48
N ILE A 190 -12.53 8.45 -0.29
CA ILE A 190 -11.35 9.12 0.28
C ILE A 190 -11.75 10.35 1.07
N LYS A 191 -12.65 11.16 0.54
CA LYS A 191 -13.16 12.35 1.26
C LYS A 191 -13.86 11.96 2.57
N GLN A 192 -14.67 10.91 2.55
CA GLN A 192 -15.33 10.41 3.74
C GLN A 192 -14.30 9.86 4.75
N THR A 193 -13.37 9.03 4.30
CA THR A 193 -12.32 8.46 5.15
C THR A 193 -11.45 9.55 5.79
N LEU A 194 -11.04 10.56 5.01
CA LEU A 194 -10.29 11.69 5.55
C LEU A 194 -11.08 12.46 6.60
N GLN A 195 -12.36 12.68 6.37
CA GLN A 195 -13.23 13.36 7.35
C GLN A 195 -13.43 12.54 8.63
N GLU A 196 -13.51 11.22 8.52
CA GLU A 196 -13.68 10.29 9.66
C GLU A 196 -12.38 10.09 10.45
N GLN A 197 -11.22 10.09 9.77
CA GLN A 197 -9.91 9.88 10.40
C GLN A 197 -9.30 11.15 10.99
N LEU A 198 -9.69 12.33 10.51
CA LEU A 198 -9.21 13.57 11.08
C LEU A 198 -9.88 13.82 12.44
N PRO A 199 -9.10 14.08 13.51
CA PRO A 199 -9.67 14.48 14.79
C PRO A 199 -10.55 15.72 14.61
N PRO A 200 -11.70 15.82 15.30
CA PRO A 200 -12.58 16.98 15.21
C PRO A 200 -11.86 18.31 15.43
N GLU A 201 -10.87 18.31 16.32
CA GLU A 201 -10.03 19.49 16.62
C GLU A 201 -9.11 19.85 15.44
N ALA A 202 -8.66 18.88 14.64
CA ALA A 202 -7.87 19.12 13.44
C ALA A 202 -8.76 19.71 12.33
N LEU A 203 -9.97 19.17 12.16
CA LEU A 203 -10.96 19.72 11.21
C LEU A 203 -11.37 21.16 11.57
N GLU A 204 -11.51 21.49 12.86
CA GLU A 204 -11.80 22.85 13.33
C GLU A 204 -10.61 23.82 13.15
N GLN A 205 -9.38 23.31 13.16
CA GLN A 205 -8.16 24.09 12.95
C GLN A 205 -7.80 24.27 11.47
N MET A 206 -8.37 23.46 10.59
CA MET A 206 -8.22 23.63 9.15
C MET A 206 -8.89 24.94 8.72
N GLY A 207 -8.13 25.78 8.03
CA GLY A 207 -8.65 27.00 7.42
C GLY A 207 -9.66 26.69 6.30
N GLU A 208 -10.42 27.70 5.89
CA GLU A 208 -11.38 27.56 4.78
C GLU A 208 -10.68 27.11 3.47
N GLU A 209 -9.42 27.50 3.26
CA GLU A 209 -8.63 27.13 2.09
C GLU A 209 -8.26 25.64 2.11
N GLU A 210 -7.86 25.09 3.26
CA GLU A 210 -7.51 23.67 3.42
C GLU A 210 -8.75 22.77 3.28
N GLN A 211 -9.89 23.19 3.81
CA GLN A 211 -11.16 22.48 3.62
C GLN A 211 -11.58 22.48 2.15
N GLN A 212 -11.43 23.60 1.43
CA GLN A 212 -11.71 23.68 -0.01
C GLN A 212 -10.73 22.79 -0.82
N ALA A 213 -9.46 22.72 -0.45
CA ALA A 213 -8.49 21.85 -1.11
C ALA A 213 -8.90 20.36 -1.01
N LEU A 214 -9.37 19.93 0.17
CA LEU A 214 -9.92 18.56 0.34
C LEU A 214 -11.19 18.33 -0.49
N GLU A 215 -12.10 19.31 -0.55
CA GLU A 215 -13.31 19.22 -1.37
C GLU A 215 -12.99 19.16 -2.87
N ASN A 216 -11.96 19.87 -3.30
CA ASN A 216 -11.53 19.98 -4.69
C ASN A 216 -10.49 18.91 -5.08
N MET A 217 -10.15 18.00 -4.18
CA MET A 217 -9.28 16.87 -4.49
C MET A 217 -9.99 15.92 -5.46
N ASN A 218 -9.30 15.55 -6.52
CA ASN A 218 -9.79 14.60 -7.50
C ASN A 218 -8.73 13.53 -7.79
N ILE A 219 -9.07 12.28 -7.55
CA ILE A 219 -8.25 11.13 -7.94
C ILE A 219 -8.56 10.82 -9.39
N ASN A 220 -7.55 11.00 -10.25
CA ASN A 220 -7.66 10.76 -11.68
C ASN A 220 -7.46 9.29 -12.03
N GLU A 221 -6.56 8.63 -11.30
CA GLU A 221 -6.18 7.23 -11.50
C GLU A 221 -5.80 6.60 -10.16
N LEU A 222 -6.23 5.38 -9.93
CA LEU A 222 -5.77 4.55 -8.83
C LEU A 222 -5.81 3.09 -9.26
N GLU A 223 -4.65 2.48 -9.26
CA GLU A 223 -4.46 1.07 -9.57
C GLU A 223 -3.71 0.37 -8.44
N TYR A 224 -4.15 -0.84 -8.11
CA TYR A 224 -3.47 -1.74 -7.19
C TYR A 224 -3.19 -3.08 -7.86
N GLU A 225 -2.02 -3.63 -7.60
CA GLU A 225 -1.71 -5.03 -7.86
C GLU A 225 -1.23 -5.66 -6.55
N ILE A 226 -1.94 -6.68 -6.08
CA ILE A 226 -1.63 -7.41 -4.86
C ILE A 226 -1.23 -8.83 -5.23
N TYR A 227 -0.07 -9.26 -4.76
CA TYR A 227 0.49 -10.59 -5.01
C TYR A 227 0.41 -11.41 -3.73
N VAL A 228 -0.11 -12.64 -3.85
CA VAL A 228 -0.33 -13.55 -2.72
C VAL A 228 0.27 -14.92 -3.04
N ASP A 229 1.15 -15.39 -2.20
CA ASP A 229 1.76 -16.72 -2.32
C ASP A 229 0.73 -17.84 -2.21
N LYS A 230 0.74 -18.78 -3.13
CA LYS A 230 -0.25 -19.87 -3.22
C LYS A 230 -0.19 -20.90 -2.11
N GLU A 231 0.96 -21.05 -1.46
CA GLU A 231 1.14 -22.05 -0.41
C GLU A 231 0.80 -21.49 0.97
N SER A 232 1.32 -20.31 1.28
CA SER A 232 1.18 -19.68 2.60
C SER A 232 0.02 -18.70 2.70
N PHE A 233 -0.51 -18.21 1.57
CA PHE A 233 -1.47 -17.12 1.46
C PHE A 233 -0.98 -15.79 2.07
N ASN A 234 0.31 -15.65 2.29
CA ASN A 234 0.89 -14.37 2.68
C ASN A 234 0.96 -13.44 1.47
N MET A 235 0.75 -12.16 1.70
CA MET A 235 1.04 -11.14 0.70
C MET A 235 2.55 -11.06 0.47
N THR A 236 2.98 -11.17 -0.79
CA THR A 236 4.40 -11.12 -1.20
C THR A 236 4.78 -9.77 -1.77
N ALA A 237 3.83 -9.08 -2.41
CA ALA A 237 4.06 -7.74 -2.92
C ALA A 237 2.74 -6.96 -3.07
N MET A 238 2.87 -5.64 -3.09
CA MET A 238 1.81 -4.70 -3.43
C MET A 238 2.40 -3.57 -4.25
N ASN A 239 1.83 -3.33 -5.43
CA ASN A 239 2.14 -2.18 -6.27
C ASN A 239 0.95 -1.23 -6.30
N MET A 240 1.18 0.06 -6.28
CA MET A 240 0.16 1.09 -6.36
C MET A 240 0.60 2.19 -7.32
N VAL A 241 -0.29 2.54 -8.25
CA VAL A 241 -0.15 3.75 -9.07
C VAL A 241 -1.32 4.66 -8.72
N MET A 242 -1.02 5.91 -8.38
CA MET A 242 -2.02 6.92 -8.08
C MET A 242 -1.68 8.23 -8.76
N SER A 243 -2.69 8.84 -9.39
CA SER A 243 -2.61 10.20 -9.89
C SER A 243 -3.77 11.02 -9.33
N MET A 244 -3.47 12.16 -8.73
CA MET A 244 -4.48 13.07 -8.19
C MET A 244 -4.21 14.51 -8.57
N THR A 245 -5.27 15.30 -8.60
CA THR A 245 -5.23 16.77 -8.77
C THR A 245 -5.94 17.44 -7.60
N ILE A 246 -5.30 18.45 -7.02
CA ILE A 246 -5.88 19.31 -6.00
C ILE A 246 -5.99 20.71 -6.62
N GLU A 247 -7.20 21.29 -6.64
CA GLU A 247 -7.39 22.67 -7.06
C GLU A 247 -7.39 23.59 -5.84
N GLU A 248 -6.39 24.45 -5.75
CA GLU A 248 -6.25 25.46 -4.70
C GLU A 248 -6.14 26.85 -5.32
N GLN A 249 -7.05 27.76 -4.93
CA GLN A 249 -7.09 29.16 -5.41
C GLN A 249 -7.09 29.33 -6.94
N GLY A 250 -7.57 28.33 -7.69
CA GLY A 250 -7.59 28.33 -9.16
C GLY A 250 -6.28 27.84 -9.80
N GLU A 251 -5.36 27.30 -9.00
CA GLU A 251 -4.16 26.61 -9.47
C GLU A 251 -4.33 25.10 -9.24
N ALA A 252 -3.92 24.31 -10.21
CA ALA A 252 -3.92 22.85 -10.11
C ALA A 252 -2.56 22.37 -9.61
N VAL A 253 -2.56 21.57 -8.54
CA VAL A 253 -1.43 20.80 -8.07
C VAL A 253 -1.67 19.34 -8.44
N ASN A 254 -0.82 18.78 -9.30
CA ASN A 254 -0.90 17.38 -9.66
C ASN A 254 0.12 16.58 -8.85
N ILE A 255 -0.29 15.42 -8.38
CA ILE A 255 0.53 14.50 -7.60
C ILE A 255 0.41 13.12 -8.24
N ASP A 256 1.52 12.58 -8.72
CA ASP A 256 1.62 11.23 -9.25
C ASP A 256 2.50 10.41 -8.30
N ILE A 257 2.07 9.19 -7.97
CA ILE A 257 2.77 8.26 -7.09
C ILE A 257 2.82 6.89 -7.76
N ASP A 258 4.00 6.31 -7.85
CA ASP A 258 4.24 4.89 -8.16
C ASP A 258 4.95 4.26 -6.95
N SER A 259 4.34 3.28 -6.32
CA SER A 259 4.88 2.63 -5.14
C SER A 259 4.91 1.12 -5.32
N LYS A 260 6.03 0.51 -4.95
CA LYS A 260 6.22 -0.94 -4.95
C LYS A 260 6.69 -1.37 -3.58
N THR A 261 5.99 -2.32 -3.01
CA THR A 261 6.35 -2.93 -1.73
C THR A 261 6.50 -4.42 -1.91
N ALA A 262 7.66 -4.96 -1.55
CA ALA A 262 7.89 -6.41 -1.51
C ALA A 262 8.05 -6.86 -0.06
N TYR A 263 7.30 -7.91 0.32
CA TYR A 263 7.33 -8.48 1.67
C TYR A 263 8.15 -9.76 1.68
N SER A 264 8.93 -9.96 2.73
CA SER A 264 9.76 -11.14 2.92
C SER A 264 9.91 -11.47 4.40
N ASN A 265 10.55 -12.61 4.69
CA ASN A 265 10.87 -13.06 6.05
C ASN A 265 9.68 -13.00 7.01
N ILE A 266 8.47 -13.32 6.52
CA ILE A 266 7.24 -13.33 7.32
C ILE A 266 7.40 -14.28 8.51
N ASN A 267 7.12 -13.77 9.72
CA ASN A 267 7.31 -14.46 11.00
C ASN A 267 8.76 -14.90 11.31
N GLY A 268 9.75 -14.35 10.60
CA GLY A 268 11.16 -14.68 10.77
C GLY A 268 11.94 -13.78 11.72
N ILE A 269 11.34 -12.67 12.19
CA ILE A 269 11.99 -11.72 13.10
C ILE A 269 11.47 -11.97 14.51
N GLU A 270 12.35 -12.39 15.41
CA GLU A 270 12.00 -12.57 16.83
C GLU A 270 12.01 -11.26 17.60
N LYS A 271 12.94 -10.36 17.27
CA LYS A 271 13.12 -9.07 17.94
C LYS A 271 13.91 -8.11 17.07
N ILE A 272 13.55 -6.84 17.14
CA ILE A 272 14.34 -5.73 16.56
C ILE A 272 15.26 -5.18 17.65
N GLU A 273 16.57 -5.31 17.43
CA GLU A 273 17.57 -4.83 18.37
C GLU A 273 18.13 -3.47 17.90
N ILE A 274 18.15 -2.50 18.81
CA ILE A 274 18.78 -1.21 18.55
C ILE A 274 20.26 -1.33 18.89
N PRO A 275 21.19 -0.96 17.99
CA PRO A 275 22.60 -0.92 18.29
C PRO A 275 22.90 -0.06 19.51
N GLN A 276 23.76 -0.53 20.41
CA GLN A 276 24.11 0.20 21.63
C GLN A 276 24.68 1.60 21.33
N GLU A 277 25.39 1.74 20.23
CA GLU A 277 25.94 3.02 19.77
C GLU A 277 24.85 4.06 19.43
N VAL A 278 23.69 3.60 18.91
CA VAL A 278 22.53 4.46 18.67
C VAL A 278 21.98 4.97 19.99
N ILE A 279 21.78 4.06 20.95
CA ILE A 279 21.24 4.39 22.26
C ILE A 279 22.15 5.39 23.01
N ASP A 280 23.48 5.15 22.99
CA ASP A 280 24.47 5.94 23.74
C ASP A 280 24.70 7.32 23.10
N SER A 281 24.55 7.46 21.78
CA SER A 281 24.79 8.70 21.05
C SER A 281 23.56 9.58 20.88
N ALA A 282 22.37 9.04 21.13
CA ALA A 282 21.13 9.77 20.86
C ALA A 282 20.91 10.94 21.83
N VAL A 283 20.58 12.09 21.26
CA VAL A 283 20.21 13.31 22.01
C VAL A 283 18.70 13.35 22.20
N GLU A 284 18.28 13.52 23.43
CA GLU A 284 16.85 13.61 23.77
C GLU A 284 16.25 14.92 23.28
N ILE A 285 15.16 14.82 22.51
CA ILE A 285 14.38 15.97 22.07
C ILE A 285 13.26 16.17 23.08
N PRO A 286 13.19 17.36 23.74
CA PRO A 286 12.09 17.66 24.65
C PRO A 286 10.76 17.71 23.87
N GLN A 287 9.74 17.08 24.38
CA GLN A 287 8.37 17.28 23.89
C GLN A 287 7.95 18.72 24.18
N GLN A 288 7.42 19.41 23.15
CA GLN A 288 6.82 20.74 23.28
C GLN A 288 5.35 20.61 23.64
#